data_3aa14970a760470215eeb5a40a1e0877
#
_entry.id   3aa14970a760470215eeb5a40a1e0877
#
_cell.length_a   1.000
_cell.length_b   1.000
_cell.length_c   1.000
_cell.angle_alpha   90.00
_cell.angle_beta   90.00
_cell.angle_gamma   90.00
#
_symmetry.space_group_name_H-M   'P 1'
#
loop_
_entity.id
_entity.type
_entity.pdbx_description
1 polymer ?
#
loop_
_entity_poly.entity_id
_entity_poly.type
_entity_poly.pdbx_seq_one_letter_code
_entity_poly.pdbx_strand_id
1 'polypeptide(L)'
;MTQTERHEYDVIVIGAGGAGLRAAIEAHAHGLRIAIVCKSLFGKAHTVMAEGGIAASMGNVNPKDNWQVHFRDTMRGGKFLNSWRMAELHALEAPQRVWELETYGALFDRTPEGKISQRNFGGHEYPRLAHVGDRTGLELIRTLQQKVVSLQQEDKAAYGDYEARIKVFAECTITRLLKDGERISGAFGYWRETGSFVVFEAPAVVLATGGIGKTFQVTSNSWEYTGDGHALALLAGSRLVNMEFVQFHPTGMVWPPSVKGILVTESVRGDGGVLRNSEGRRFMFSYVPEVFRSQYAETEDEADRWYTDPEHNRRPPELLPRDEVARAINSEVKAGRGTAHGGVFLDVSSRLSAEVIRRKLPSM
;
A
#
# COMPACT_ATOMS: atom_id res chain seq x y z
N MET A 1 -33.51 -28.06 -3.50
CA MET A 1 -32.09 -27.89 -3.12
C MET A 1 -31.40 -27.19 -4.28
N THR A 2 -30.91 -25.99 -4.09
CA THR A 2 -30.12 -25.30 -5.11
C THR A 2 -28.82 -26.09 -5.32
N GLN A 3 -28.58 -26.51 -6.56
CA GLN A 3 -27.37 -27.25 -6.91
C GLN A 3 -26.16 -26.32 -6.66
N THR A 4 -25.14 -26.80 -5.94
CA THR A 4 -23.91 -26.04 -5.73
C THR A 4 -23.18 -25.84 -7.05
N GLU A 5 -22.93 -24.60 -7.39
CA GLU A 5 -22.18 -24.25 -8.61
C GLU A 5 -20.73 -24.74 -8.50
N ARG A 6 -20.15 -25.26 -9.60
CA ARG A 6 -18.77 -25.76 -9.62
C ARG A 6 -18.00 -25.19 -10.80
N HIS A 7 -16.77 -24.77 -10.53
CA HIS A 7 -15.84 -24.25 -11.53
C HIS A 7 -14.48 -24.90 -11.38
N GLU A 8 -13.80 -25.17 -12.49
CA GLU A 8 -12.49 -25.77 -12.55
C GLU A 8 -11.48 -24.86 -13.26
N TYR A 9 -10.36 -24.57 -12.59
CA TYR A 9 -9.29 -23.71 -13.07
C TYR A 9 -7.92 -24.29 -12.72
N ASP A 10 -6.85 -23.74 -13.33
CA ASP A 10 -5.47 -24.10 -12.97
C ASP A 10 -5.02 -23.32 -11.72
N VAL A 11 -5.50 -22.07 -11.58
CA VAL A 11 -5.18 -21.19 -10.45
C VAL A 11 -6.42 -20.42 -10.01
N ILE A 12 -6.64 -20.38 -8.70
CA ILE A 12 -7.62 -19.47 -8.08
C ILE A 12 -6.85 -18.32 -7.42
N VAL A 13 -7.16 -17.08 -7.78
CA VAL A 13 -6.64 -15.88 -7.14
C VAL A 13 -7.73 -15.27 -6.27
N ILE A 14 -7.59 -15.31 -4.95
CA ILE A 14 -8.56 -14.76 -4.01
C ILE A 14 -8.15 -13.33 -3.64
N GLY A 15 -8.86 -12.36 -4.19
CA GLY A 15 -8.60 -10.93 -4.05
C GLY A 15 -8.19 -10.27 -5.36
N ALA A 16 -8.86 -9.16 -5.71
CA ALA A 16 -8.65 -8.37 -6.93
C ALA A 16 -7.97 -7.01 -6.66
N GLY A 17 -7.09 -6.96 -5.66
CA GLY A 17 -6.18 -5.84 -5.42
C GLY A 17 -4.91 -5.93 -6.27
N GLY A 18 -3.97 -5.02 -6.08
CA GLY A 18 -2.72 -4.97 -6.86
C GLY A 18 -1.98 -6.30 -6.93
N ALA A 19 -1.84 -7.00 -5.80
CA ALA A 19 -1.16 -8.29 -5.74
C ALA A 19 -1.89 -9.38 -6.53
N GLY A 20 -3.23 -9.47 -6.37
CA GLY A 20 -4.03 -10.49 -7.05
C GLY A 20 -4.08 -10.28 -8.55
N LEU A 21 -4.28 -9.04 -9.00
CA LEU A 21 -4.29 -8.70 -10.42
C LEU A 21 -2.94 -9.00 -11.07
N ARG A 22 -1.82 -8.64 -10.38
CA ARG A 22 -0.49 -8.95 -10.91
C ARG A 22 -0.21 -10.46 -10.98
N ALA A 23 -0.66 -11.22 -9.97
CA ALA A 23 -0.55 -12.68 -9.97
C ALA A 23 -1.33 -13.32 -11.12
N ALA A 24 -2.56 -12.84 -11.39
CA ALA A 24 -3.38 -13.30 -12.49
C ALA A 24 -2.75 -13.00 -13.87
N ILE A 25 -2.17 -11.81 -14.03
CA ILE A 25 -1.46 -11.42 -15.27
C ILE A 25 -0.28 -12.38 -15.52
N GLU A 26 0.50 -12.69 -14.48
CA GLU A 26 1.62 -13.64 -14.59
C GLU A 26 1.15 -15.05 -14.94
N ALA A 27 0.14 -15.56 -14.24
CA ALA A 27 -0.40 -16.89 -14.51
C ALA A 27 -0.94 -17.01 -15.94
N HIS A 28 -1.58 -15.95 -16.46
CA HIS A 28 -2.04 -15.89 -17.85
C HIS A 28 -0.87 -15.98 -18.85
N ALA A 29 0.24 -15.28 -18.58
CA ALA A 29 1.43 -15.33 -19.43
C ALA A 29 2.02 -16.76 -19.54
N HIS A 30 1.78 -17.61 -18.53
CA HIS A 30 2.14 -19.03 -18.54
C HIS A 30 1.06 -19.94 -19.16
N GLY A 31 0.03 -19.39 -19.78
CA GLY A 31 -1.01 -20.14 -20.48
C GLY A 31 -2.06 -20.80 -19.59
N LEU A 32 -2.12 -20.44 -18.31
CA LEU A 32 -3.02 -21.04 -17.32
C LEU A 32 -4.43 -20.44 -17.39
N ARG A 33 -5.43 -21.21 -16.94
CA ARG A 33 -6.81 -20.74 -16.71
C ARG A 33 -6.95 -20.28 -15.27
N ILE A 34 -7.45 -19.03 -15.09
CA ILE A 34 -7.44 -18.34 -13.81
C ILE A 34 -8.85 -17.90 -13.42
N ALA A 35 -9.27 -18.23 -12.19
CA ALA A 35 -10.40 -17.60 -11.53
C ALA A 35 -9.89 -16.47 -10.63
N ILE A 36 -10.28 -15.22 -10.89
CA ILE A 36 -10.10 -14.11 -9.95
C ILE A 36 -11.39 -14.00 -9.14
N VAL A 37 -11.31 -14.31 -7.85
CA VAL A 37 -12.48 -14.28 -6.96
C VAL A 37 -12.35 -13.14 -5.96
N CYS A 38 -13.31 -12.23 -5.93
CA CYS A 38 -13.31 -11.10 -5.01
C CYS A 38 -14.67 -10.90 -4.34
N LYS A 39 -14.66 -10.62 -3.03
CA LYS A 39 -15.87 -10.43 -2.23
C LYS A 39 -16.60 -9.12 -2.50
N SER A 40 -16.01 -8.25 -3.28
CA SER A 40 -16.52 -6.95 -3.68
C SER A 40 -16.41 -6.81 -5.20
N LEU A 41 -16.59 -5.62 -5.74
CA LEU A 41 -16.45 -5.37 -7.19
C LEU A 41 -14.99 -5.52 -7.64
N PHE A 42 -14.79 -5.86 -8.89
CA PHE A 42 -13.49 -5.99 -9.52
C PHE A 42 -12.67 -4.70 -9.39
N GLY A 43 -11.47 -4.80 -8.83
CA GLY A 43 -10.58 -3.66 -8.58
C GLY A 43 -10.95 -2.79 -7.37
N LYS A 44 -12.08 -3.03 -6.70
CA LYS A 44 -12.39 -2.38 -5.43
C LYS A 44 -11.56 -3.02 -4.31
N ALA A 45 -10.40 -2.42 -4.02
CA ALA A 45 -9.44 -2.94 -3.06
C ALA A 45 -8.73 -1.81 -2.32
N HIS A 46 -8.10 -2.11 -1.20
CA HIS A 46 -7.35 -1.09 -0.42
C HIS A 46 -6.19 -0.49 -1.22
N THR A 47 -5.67 -1.17 -2.23
CA THR A 47 -4.64 -0.61 -3.13
C THR A 47 -5.04 0.76 -3.68
N VAL A 48 -6.33 1.00 -3.95
CA VAL A 48 -6.86 2.31 -4.41
C VAL A 48 -6.53 3.44 -3.43
N MET A 49 -6.43 3.14 -2.13
CA MET A 49 -6.17 4.10 -1.06
C MET A 49 -4.68 4.42 -0.89
N ALA A 50 -3.79 3.86 -1.72
CA ALA A 50 -2.36 4.15 -1.64
C ALA A 50 -2.07 5.48 -2.34
N GLU A 51 -1.67 6.48 -1.56
CA GLU A 51 -1.46 7.85 -2.03
C GLU A 51 0.02 8.20 -2.18
N GLY A 52 0.88 7.58 -1.35
CA GLY A 52 2.29 7.94 -1.22
C GLY A 52 3.15 7.69 -2.45
N GLY A 53 2.95 6.59 -3.13
CA GLY A 53 3.77 6.13 -4.25
C GLY A 53 4.28 4.70 -4.06
N ILE A 54 5.01 4.21 -5.04
CA ILE A 54 5.63 2.87 -5.07
C ILE A 54 7.11 3.03 -4.77
N ALA A 55 7.59 2.40 -3.69
CA ALA A 55 9.00 2.43 -3.32
C ALA A 55 9.84 1.60 -4.30
N ALA A 56 10.65 2.28 -5.11
CA ALA A 56 11.53 1.66 -6.10
C ALA A 56 12.80 2.50 -6.28
N SER A 57 13.95 1.93 -6.05
CA SER A 57 15.25 2.62 -6.13
C SER A 57 15.72 2.77 -7.58
N MET A 58 15.06 3.64 -8.34
CA MET A 58 15.35 3.87 -9.77
C MET A 58 16.51 4.82 -10.00
N GLY A 59 16.95 5.58 -8.99
CA GLY A 59 18.03 6.56 -9.11
C GLY A 59 17.72 7.77 -10.02
N ASN A 60 16.45 8.01 -10.36
CA ASN A 60 16.05 9.05 -11.30
C ASN A 60 16.20 10.47 -10.75
N VAL A 61 15.87 10.66 -9.46
CA VAL A 61 15.95 11.95 -8.75
C VAL A 61 17.27 12.08 -7.99
N ASN A 62 17.72 11.00 -7.36
CA ASN A 62 19.01 10.96 -6.68
C ASN A 62 19.80 9.73 -7.15
N PRO A 63 20.94 9.93 -7.87
CA PRO A 63 21.72 8.82 -8.43
C PRO A 63 22.45 7.97 -7.37
N LYS A 64 22.50 8.41 -6.11
CA LYS A 64 23.04 7.63 -5.00
C LYS A 64 22.05 6.54 -4.53
N ASP A 65 20.76 6.65 -4.90
CA ASP A 65 19.76 5.63 -4.55
C ASP A 65 19.92 4.39 -5.42
N ASN A 66 19.93 3.24 -4.76
CA ASN A 66 20.07 1.93 -5.40
C ASN A 66 19.43 0.87 -4.52
N TRP A 67 19.36 -0.38 -5.02
CA TRP A 67 18.70 -1.46 -4.31
C TRP A 67 19.37 -1.81 -2.95
N GLN A 68 20.69 -1.64 -2.80
CA GLN A 68 21.38 -1.90 -1.53
C GLN A 68 20.96 -0.89 -0.45
N VAL A 69 20.82 0.39 -0.84
CA VAL A 69 20.30 1.42 0.06
C VAL A 69 18.84 1.14 0.41
N HIS A 70 18.02 0.76 -0.58
CA HIS A 70 16.63 0.38 -0.35
C HIS A 70 16.51 -0.82 0.59
N PHE A 71 17.29 -1.86 0.36
CA PHE A 71 17.36 -3.04 1.24
C PHE A 71 17.75 -2.67 2.67
N ARG A 72 18.82 -1.88 2.83
CA ARG A 72 19.29 -1.41 4.13
C ARG A 72 18.21 -0.62 4.88
N ASP A 73 17.53 0.30 4.20
CA ASP A 73 16.45 1.09 4.80
C ASP A 73 15.26 0.20 5.22
N THR A 74 14.92 -0.79 4.38
CA THR A 74 13.87 -1.77 4.67
C THR A 74 14.21 -2.60 5.91
N MET A 75 15.45 -3.11 6.02
CA MET A 75 15.89 -3.90 7.16
C MET A 75 15.92 -3.07 8.45
N ARG A 76 16.41 -1.83 8.38
CA ARG A 76 16.45 -0.90 9.54
C ARG A 76 15.03 -0.50 9.97
N GLY A 77 14.16 -0.18 9.02
CA GLY A 77 12.75 0.16 9.28
C GLY A 77 11.99 -0.98 9.96
N GLY A 78 12.25 -2.22 9.55
CA GLY A 78 11.72 -3.43 10.18
C GLY A 78 12.44 -3.87 11.44
N LYS A 79 13.39 -3.07 11.97
CA LYS A 79 14.19 -3.38 13.18
C LYS A 79 14.88 -4.76 13.07
N PHE A 80 15.23 -5.19 11.86
CA PHE A 80 15.83 -6.49 11.52
C PHE A 80 14.96 -7.73 11.85
N LEU A 81 13.66 -7.54 12.07
CA LEU A 81 12.68 -8.64 12.28
C LEU A 81 12.14 -9.20 10.98
N ASN A 82 12.22 -8.46 9.89
CA ASN A 82 11.78 -8.87 8.57
C ASN A 82 12.66 -9.97 7.96
N SER A 83 12.06 -10.81 7.11
CA SER A 83 12.81 -11.76 6.30
C SER A 83 13.75 -11.02 5.34
N TRP A 84 15.05 -11.13 5.55
CA TRP A 84 16.04 -10.43 4.74
C TRP A 84 15.98 -10.82 3.26
N ARG A 85 15.69 -12.11 2.96
CA ARG A 85 15.54 -12.58 1.57
C ARG A 85 14.38 -11.93 0.85
N MET A 86 13.24 -11.77 1.53
CA MET A 86 12.08 -11.05 0.97
C MET A 86 12.35 -9.56 0.81
N ALA A 87 13.07 -8.95 1.76
CA ALA A 87 13.46 -7.54 1.67
C ALA A 87 14.44 -7.30 0.50
N GLU A 88 15.40 -8.19 0.30
CA GLU A 88 16.34 -8.15 -0.82
C GLU A 88 15.62 -8.30 -2.16
N LEU A 89 14.77 -9.32 -2.31
CA LEU A 89 13.97 -9.54 -3.51
C LEU A 89 13.11 -8.31 -3.84
N HIS A 90 12.43 -7.76 -2.84
CA HIS A 90 11.63 -6.55 -2.98
C HIS A 90 12.46 -5.37 -3.48
N ALA A 91 13.63 -5.11 -2.87
CA ALA A 91 14.48 -3.99 -3.23
C ALA A 91 15.08 -4.13 -4.65
N LEU A 92 15.45 -5.36 -5.04
CA LEU A 92 15.99 -5.67 -6.36
C LEU A 92 14.94 -5.53 -7.47
N GLU A 93 13.73 -6.07 -7.25
CA GLU A 93 12.72 -6.16 -8.32
C GLU A 93 11.85 -4.91 -8.43
N ALA A 94 11.72 -4.09 -7.38
CA ALA A 94 10.81 -2.96 -7.37
C ALA A 94 10.97 -2.00 -8.58
N PRO A 95 12.18 -1.62 -9.02
CA PRO A 95 12.34 -0.79 -10.22
C PRO A 95 11.73 -1.42 -11.47
N GLN A 96 11.96 -2.70 -11.67
CA GLN A 96 11.43 -3.44 -12.83
C GLN A 96 9.90 -3.51 -12.78
N ARG A 97 9.30 -3.67 -11.59
CA ARG A 97 7.84 -3.67 -11.44
C ARG A 97 7.22 -2.31 -11.77
N VAL A 98 7.90 -1.20 -11.48
CA VAL A 98 7.46 0.15 -11.88
C VAL A 98 7.49 0.31 -13.40
N TRP A 99 8.57 -0.11 -14.06
CA TRP A 99 8.66 -0.11 -15.52
C TRP A 99 7.60 -1.00 -16.17
N GLU A 100 7.32 -2.15 -15.59
CA GLU A 100 6.25 -3.04 -16.06
C GLU A 100 4.87 -2.36 -16.02
N LEU A 101 4.55 -1.65 -14.92
CA LEU A 101 3.31 -0.87 -14.83
C LEU A 101 3.24 0.24 -15.89
N GLU A 102 4.36 0.89 -16.20
CA GLU A 102 4.44 1.86 -17.27
C GLU A 102 4.15 1.22 -18.64
N THR A 103 4.70 0.03 -18.91
CA THR A 103 4.39 -0.71 -20.15
C THR A 103 2.93 -1.13 -20.23
N TYR A 104 2.24 -1.28 -19.10
CA TYR A 104 0.79 -1.52 -19.05
C TYR A 104 -0.05 -0.24 -19.17
N GLY A 105 0.60 0.95 -19.24
CA GLY A 105 -0.05 2.23 -19.43
C GLY A 105 -0.25 3.06 -18.16
N ALA A 106 0.54 2.84 -17.10
CA ALA A 106 0.55 3.73 -15.94
C ALA A 106 1.20 5.07 -16.28
N LEU A 107 0.57 6.17 -15.86
CA LEU A 107 0.99 7.54 -16.16
C LEU A 107 1.69 8.18 -14.97
N PHE A 108 2.90 7.71 -14.66
CA PHE A 108 3.71 8.28 -13.57
C PHE A 108 4.11 9.73 -13.84
N ASP A 109 4.17 10.52 -12.77
CA ASP A 109 4.72 11.88 -12.81
C ASP A 109 6.19 11.86 -13.28
N ARG A 110 6.60 12.93 -13.98
CA ARG A 110 7.92 13.01 -14.62
C ARG A 110 8.77 14.14 -14.05
N THR A 111 10.08 13.91 -14.07
CA THR A 111 11.06 14.98 -13.91
C THR A 111 11.08 15.87 -15.16
N PRO A 112 11.69 17.08 -15.10
CA PRO A 112 11.86 17.91 -16.30
C PRO A 112 12.59 17.20 -17.45
N GLU A 113 13.45 16.24 -17.15
CA GLU A 113 14.19 15.42 -18.12
C GLU A 113 13.40 14.22 -18.64
N GLY A 114 12.13 14.09 -18.26
CA GLY A 114 11.23 13.03 -18.71
C GLY A 114 11.35 11.68 -17.99
N LYS A 115 12.20 11.58 -16.95
CA LYS A 115 12.29 10.35 -16.12
C LYS A 115 11.11 10.25 -15.17
N ILE A 116 10.75 9.03 -14.72
CA ILE A 116 9.76 8.85 -13.68
C ILE A 116 10.21 9.59 -12.42
N SER A 117 9.36 10.51 -11.94
CA SER A 117 9.62 11.28 -10.73
C SER A 117 9.54 10.40 -9.48
N GLN A 118 10.35 10.72 -8.49
CA GLN A 118 10.42 10.03 -7.22
C GLN A 118 10.41 11.04 -6.08
N ARG A 119 9.62 10.81 -5.04
CA ARG A 119 9.51 11.72 -3.89
C ARG A 119 10.04 11.12 -2.60
N ASN A 120 10.32 12.02 -1.66
CA ASN A 120 10.76 11.66 -0.32
C ASN A 120 9.63 11.03 0.49
N PHE A 121 10.02 10.13 1.40
CA PHE A 121 9.10 9.50 2.33
C PHE A 121 9.84 9.17 3.65
N GLY A 122 9.11 9.02 4.75
CA GLY A 122 9.69 8.68 6.05
C GLY A 122 10.43 7.35 6.03
N GLY A 123 11.57 7.30 6.71
CA GLY A 123 12.40 6.10 6.81
C GLY A 123 13.26 5.78 5.57
N HIS A 124 13.10 6.47 4.45
CA HIS A 124 13.94 6.31 3.27
C HIS A 124 15.07 7.32 3.25
N GLU A 125 16.29 6.90 2.94
CA GLU A 125 17.44 7.80 2.87
C GLU A 125 17.37 8.72 1.65
N TYR A 126 16.90 8.20 0.51
CA TYR A 126 16.76 8.96 -0.73
C TYR A 126 15.33 8.95 -1.26
N PRO A 127 14.95 9.93 -2.14
CA PRO A 127 13.67 9.89 -2.84
C PRO A 127 13.57 8.65 -3.71
N ARG A 128 12.56 7.79 -3.47
CA ARG A 128 12.36 6.57 -4.27
C ARG A 128 10.92 6.21 -4.56
N LEU A 129 9.95 7.04 -4.13
CA LEU A 129 8.56 6.74 -4.39
C LEU A 129 8.13 7.24 -5.77
N ALA A 130 8.02 6.33 -6.74
CA ALA A 130 7.36 6.58 -8.01
C ALA A 130 5.87 6.84 -7.76
N HIS A 131 5.32 7.92 -8.31
CA HIS A 131 3.98 8.38 -7.92
C HIS A 131 3.19 9.00 -9.08
N VAL A 132 1.89 9.14 -8.87
CA VAL A 132 0.94 9.89 -9.70
C VAL A 132 0.21 10.84 -8.76
N GLY A 133 0.72 12.06 -8.57
CA GLY A 133 0.22 12.97 -7.54
C GLY A 133 0.06 12.26 -6.20
N ASP A 134 -1.10 12.41 -5.58
CA ASP A 134 -1.55 11.69 -4.37
C ASP A 134 -2.57 10.56 -4.68
N ARG A 135 -2.57 10.04 -5.93
CA ARG A 135 -3.52 9.04 -6.45
C ARG A 135 -2.84 7.81 -7.02
N THR A 136 -1.64 7.49 -6.55
CA THR A 136 -0.84 6.38 -7.09
C THR A 136 -1.57 5.04 -7.05
N GLY A 137 -2.30 4.75 -5.97
CA GLY A 137 -3.04 3.50 -5.84
C GLY A 137 -4.21 3.37 -6.81
N LEU A 138 -4.92 4.47 -7.08
CA LEU A 138 -5.98 4.51 -8.08
C LEU A 138 -5.42 4.23 -9.47
N GLU A 139 -4.31 4.87 -9.83
CA GLU A 139 -3.63 4.62 -11.11
C GLU A 139 -3.14 3.18 -11.23
N LEU A 140 -2.57 2.62 -10.16
CA LEU A 140 -2.13 1.23 -10.13
C LEU A 140 -3.28 0.26 -10.41
N ILE A 141 -4.42 0.43 -9.74
CA ILE A 141 -5.58 -0.43 -9.95
C ILE A 141 -6.16 -0.24 -11.36
N ARG A 142 -6.31 1.00 -11.84
CA ARG A 142 -6.76 1.28 -13.19
C ARG A 142 -5.90 0.55 -14.22
N THR A 143 -4.60 0.67 -14.10
CA THR A 143 -3.63 0.05 -15.02
C THR A 143 -3.71 -1.47 -15.01
N LEU A 144 -3.73 -2.09 -13.83
CA LEU A 144 -3.78 -3.55 -13.72
C LEU A 144 -5.14 -4.11 -14.16
N GLN A 145 -6.26 -3.44 -13.86
CA GLN A 145 -7.58 -3.83 -14.39
C GLN A 145 -7.61 -3.75 -15.91
N GLN A 146 -7.12 -2.63 -16.48
CA GLN A 146 -7.05 -2.46 -17.92
C GLN A 146 -6.19 -3.55 -18.57
N LYS A 147 -5.06 -3.93 -17.94
CA LYS A 147 -4.23 -5.03 -18.47
C LYS A 147 -4.98 -6.36 -18.45
N VAL A 148 -5.71 -6.70 -17.39
CA VAL A 148 -6.55 -7.92 -17.34
C VAL A 148 -7.61 -7.89 -18.45
N VAL A 149 -8.31 -6.76 -18.62
CA VAL A 149 -9.31 -6.62 -19.70
C VAL A 149 -8.65 -6.76 -21.09
N SER A 150 -7.45 -6.20 -21.30
CA SER A 150 -6.69 -6.38 -22.54
C SER A 150 -6.39 -7.86 -22.82
N LEU A 151 -5.97 -8.61 -21.78
CA LEU A 151 -5.73 -10.05 -21.92
C LEU A 151 -7.01 -10.82 -22.25
N GLN A 152 -8.15 -10.45 -21.65
CA GLN A 152 -9.46 -11.03 -22.03
C GLN A 152 -9.84 -10.72 -23.49
N GLN A 153 -9.50 -9.53 -24.01
CA GLN A 153 -9.69 -9.20 -25.42
C GLN A 153 -8.78 -10.06 -26.34
N GLU A 154 -7.54 -10.27 -25.93
CA GLU A 154 -6.62 -11.18 -26.64
C GLU A 154 -7.15 -12.62 -26.63
N ASP A 155 -7.69 -13.10 -25.51
CA ASP A 155 -8.34 -14.41 -25.40
C ASP A 155 -9.58 -14.51 -26.30
N LYS A 156 -10.40 -13.45 -26.35
CA LYS A 156 -11.54 -13.38 -27.29
C LYS A 156 -11.11 -13.53 -28.73
N ALA A 157 -10.05 -12.86 -29.13
CA ALA A 157 -9.52 -12.96 -30.48
C ALA A 157 -8.95 -14.35 -30.79
N ALA A 158 -8.30 -14.98 -29.81
CA ALA A 158 -7.65 -16.28 -29.99
C ALA A 158 -8.61 -17.47 -29.86
N TYR A 159 -9.58 -17.41 -28.94
CA TYR A 159 -10.43 -18.56 -28.54
C TYR A 159 -11.93 -18.32 -28.76
N GLY A 160 -12.33 -17.13 -29.16
CA GLY A 160 -13.73 -16.79 -29.32
C GLY A 160 -14.49 -16.44 -28.03
N ASP A 161 -13.82 -16.48 -26.87
CA ASP A 161 -14.40 -16.25 -25.54
C ASP A 161 -13.50 -15.33 -24.70
N TYR A 162 -14.08 -14.27 -24.10
CA TYR A 162 -13.37 -13.36 -23.20
C TYR A 162 -12.90 -14.02 -21.91
N GLU A 163 -13.61 -15.06 -21.48
CA GLU A 163 -13.37 -15.75 -20.22
C GLU A 163 -12.56 -17.06 -20.41
N ALA A 164 -12.01 -17.27 -21.61
CA ALA A 164 -11.32 -18.50 -21.95
C ALA A 164 -10.18 -18.84 -20.97
N ARG A 165 -9.45 -17.84 -20.50
CA ARG A 165 -8.32 -18.01 -19.55
C ARG A 165 -8.47 -17.24 -18.27
N ILE A 166 -9.03 -16.02 -18.28
CA ILE A 166 -9.27 -15.23 -17.07
C ILE A 166 -10.76 -14.97 -16.91
N LYS A 167 -11.33 -15.51 -15.84
CA LYS A 167 -12.69 -15.18 -15.41
C LYS A 167 -12.69 -14.48 -14.07
N VAL A 168 -13.48 -13.39 -13.99
CA VAL A 168 -13.64 -12.61 -12.76
C VAL A 168 -14.97 -12.96 -12.11
N PHE A 169 -14.91 -13.40 -10.86
CA PHE A 169 -16.05 -13.72 -9.99
C PHE A 169 -16.16 -12.62 -8.92
N ALA A 170 -16.82 -11.52 -9.27
CA ALA A 170 -17.06 -10.40 -8.36
C ALA A 170 -18.20 -10.71 -7.40
N GLU A 171 -18.19 -10.10 -6.20
CA GLU A 171 -19.19 -10.29 -5.14
C GLU A 171 -19.36 -11.75 -4.68
N CYS A 172 -18.29 -12.53 -4.82
CA CYS A 172 -18.18 -13.89 -4.35
C CYS A 172 -17.23 -13.96 -3.14
N THR A 173 -17.75 -14.42 -2.00
CA THR A 173 -16.99 -14.52 -0.75
C THR A 173 -16.50 -15.95 -0.54
N ILE A 174 -15.17 -16.11 -0.44
CA ILE A 174 -14.56 -17.39 -0.06
C ILE A 174 -14.52 -17.52 1.45
N THR A 175 -15.01 -18.65 1.95
CA THR A 175 -15.11 -18.95 3.39
C THR A 175 -14.26 -20.12 3.82
N ARG A 176 -13.77 -20.93 2.88
CA ARG A 176 -12.93 -22.10 3.17
C ARG A 176 -12.00 -22.40 2.00
N LEU A 177 -10.76 -22.77 2.31
CA LEU A 177 -9.89 -23.47 1.37
C LEU A 177 -10.14 -24.97 1.46
N LEU A 178 -10.27 -25.61 0.31
CA LEU A 178 -10.48 -27.06 0.20
C LEU A 178 -9.13 -27.78 0.17
N LYS A 179 -9.09 -28.95 0.77
CA LYS A 179 -7.90 -29.80 0.82
C LYS A 179 -8.23 -31.22 0.35
N ASP A 180 -7.27 -31.79 -0.33
CA ASP A 180 -7.17 -33.23 -0.57
C ASP A 180 -5.90 -33.74 0.12
N GLY A 181 -6.10 -34.42 1.25
CA GLY A 181 -5.02 -34.72 2.19
C GLY A 181 -4.35 -33.45 2.71
N GLU A 182 -3.04 -33.30 2.49
CA GLU A 182 -2.27 -32.11 2.89
C GLU A 182 -2.19 -31.02 1.81
N ARG A 183 -2.73 -31.27 0.62
CA ARG A 183 -2.65 -30.33 -0.51
C ARG A 183 -3.91 -29.51 -0.62
N ILE A 184 -3.76 -28.22 -0.97
CA ILE A 184 -4.88 -27.40 -1.36
C ILE A 184 -5.42 -27.90 -2.70
N SER A 185 -6.74 -28.05 -2.81
CA SER A 185 -7.45 -28.51 -3.99
C SER A 185 -8.51 -27.54 -4.50
N GLY A 186 -8.66 -26.39 -3.84
CA GLY A 186 -9.64 -25.40 -4.27
C GLY A 186 -10.12 -24.48 -3.16
N ALA A 187 -11.29 -23.89 -3.39
CA ALA A 187 -11.93 -22.96 -2.47
C ALA A 187 -13.46 -23.16 -2.48
N PHE A 188 -14.09 -22.90 -1.34
CA PHE A 188 -15.54 -22.91 -1.17
C PHE A 188 -16.01 -21.51 -0.74
N GLY A 189 -17.10 -21.07 -1.33
CA GLY A 189 -17.68 -19.76 -1.02
C GLY A 189 -19.16 -19.65 -1.34
N TYR A 190 -19.61 -18.41 -1.39
CA TYR A 190 -20.99 -18.08 -1.74
C TYR A 190 -21.08 -16.75 -2.49
N TRP A 191 -22.09 -16.62 -3.31
CA TRP A 191 -22.48 -15.39 -3.96
C TRP A 191 -23.17 -14.46 -2.97
N ARG A 192 -22.72 -13.24 -2.83
CA ARG A 192 -23.28 -12.28 -1.87
C ARG A 192 -24.72 -11.89 -2.18
N GLU A 193 -25.07 -11.80 -3.45
CA GLU A 193 -26.41 -11.42 -3.90
C GLU A 193 -27.45 -12.49 -3.57
N THR A 194 -27.16 -13.76 -3.89
CA THR A 194 -28.14 -14.86 -3.85
C THR A 194 -27.99 -15.76 -2.62
N GLY A 195 -26.84 -15.74 -1.95
CA GLY A 195 -26.48 -16.71 -0.92
C GLY A 195 -26.18 -18.11 -1.45
N SER A 196 -26.20 -18.31 -2.77
CA SER A 196 -25.93 -19.62 -3.38
C SER A 196 -24.47 -20.02 -3.20
N PHE A 197 -24.24 -21.31 -2.93
CA PHE A 197 -22.89 -21.84 -2.72
C PHE A 197 -22.17 -22.11 -4.03
N VAL A 198 -20.84 -21.93 -3.98
CA VAL A 198 -19.95 -22.17 -5.11
C VAL A 198 -18.68 -22.88 -4.67
N VAL A 199 -18.23 -23.81 -5.48
CA VAL A 199 -16.94 -24.53 -5.35
C VAL A 199 -16.06 -24.17 -6.52
N PHE A 200 -14.83 -23.79 -6.23
CA PHE A 200 -13.75 -23.64 -7.19
C PHE A 200 -12.74 -24.74 -6.97
N GLU A 201 -12.45 -25.51 -7.99
CA GLU A 201 -11.46 -26.58 -7.97
C GLU A 201 -10.21 -26.13 -8.72
N ALA A 202 -9.04 -26.22 -8.07
CA ALA A 202 -7.75 -25.89 -8.68
C ALA A 202 -6.59 -26.46 -7.85
N PRO A 203 -5.51 -26.89 -8.52
CA PRO A 203 -4.31 -27.36 -7.85
C PRO A 203 -3.51 -26.25 -7.13
N ALA A 204 -3.78 -24.97 -7.44
CA ALA A 204 -3.09 -23.84 -6.85
C ALA A 204 -4.05 -22.71 -6.46
N VAL A 205 -3.81 -22.12 -5.27
CA VAL A 205 -4.56 -20.97 -4.76
C VAL A 205 -3.61 -19.87 -4.33
N VAL A 206 -3.82 -18.67 -4.83
CA VAL A 206 -3.11 -17.45 -4.45
C VAL A 206 -3.98 -16.64 -3.50
N LEU A 207 -3.56 -16.46 -2.25
CA LEU A 207 -4.23 -15.58 -1.30
C LEU A 207 -3.70 -14.15 -1.45
N ALA A 208 -4.52 -13.26 -2.02
CA ALA A 208 -4.21 -11.85 -2.23
C ALA A 208 -5.26 -10.94 -1.57
N THR A 209 -5.78 -11.34 -0.42
CA THR A 209 -6.93 -10.77 0.27
C THR A 209 -6.64 -9.47 1.04
N GLY A 210 -5.38 -9.03 1.06
CA GLY A 210 -4.96 -7.85 1.80
C GLY A 210 -4.86 -8.08 3.31
N GLY A 211 -4.91 -6.99 4.09
CA GLY A 211 -4.66 -6.98 5.52
C GLY A 211 -5.90 -7.13 6.40
N ILE A 212 -5.74 -6.78 7.69
CA ILE A 212 -6.74 -6.94 8.76
C ILE A 212 -7.18 -5.61 9.39
N GLY A 213 -6.71 -4.47 8.88
CA GLY A 213 -6.86 -3.19 9.58
C GLY A 213 -8.31 -2.76 9.83
N LYS A 214 -9.30 -3.31 9.13
CA LYS A 214 -10.72 -3.02 9.35
C LYS A 214 -11.30 -3.69 10.60
N THR A 215 -10.55 -4.54 11.28
CA THR A 215 -10.92 -5.05 12.61
C THR A 215 -10.81 -3.97 13.70
N PHE A 216 -10.09 -2.87 13.45
CA PHE A 216 -9.98 -1.74 14.37
C PHE A 216 -11.11 -0.74 14.17
N GLN A 217 -11.61 -0.15 15.25
CA GLN A 217 -12.73 0.80 15.24
C GLN A 217 -12.41 2.07 14.43
N VAL A 218 -11.19 2.59 14.57
CA VAL A 218 -10.71 3.74 13.81
C VAL A 218 -9.57 3.27 12.91
N THR A 219 -9.77 3.34 11.61
CA THR A 219 -8.83 2.83 10.62
C THR A 219 -8.99 3.56 9.30
N SER A 220 -7.89 3.76 8.59
CA SER A 220 -7.86 4.22 7.20
C SER A 220 -8.02 3.10 6.18
N ASN A 221 -8.14 1.84 6.62
CA ASN A 221 -8.23 0.70 5.72
C ASN A 221 -9.62 0.57 5.10
N SER A 222 -9.68 0.09 3.87
CA SER A 222 -10.92 -0.19 3.16
C SER A 222 -11.75 -1.28 3.86
N TRP A 223 -13.04 -1.33 3.54
CA TRP A 223 -14.00 -2.28 4.13
C TRP A 223 -13.66 -3.75 3.83
N GLU A 224 -12.85 -4.00 2.82
CA GLU A 224 -12.42 -5.34 2.41
C GLU A 224 -11.33 -5.94 3.31
N TYR A 225 -10.65 -5.13 4.14
CA TYR A 225 -9.51 -5.56 4.98
C TYR A 225 -9.94 -6.15 6.32
N THR A 226 -10.71 -7.23 6.28
CA THR A 226 -11.34 -7.88 7.44
C THR A 226 -10.56 -9.10 7.98
N GLY A 227 -9.43 -9.46 7.37
CA GLY A 227 -8.60 -10.58 7.84
C GLY A 227 -9.00 -11.95 7.31
N ASP A 228 -9.92 -12.02 6.37
CA ASP A 228 -10.46 -13.29 5.83
C ASP A 228 -9.33 -14.23 5.35
N GLY A 229 -8.37 -13.71 4.60
CA GLY A 229 -7.26 -14.53 4.09
C GLY A 229 -6.35 -15.09 5.19
N HIS A 230 -6.16 -14.34 6.28
CA HIS A 230 -5.41 -14.84 7.44
C HIS A 230 -6.16 -16.01 8.09
N ALA A 231 -7.47 -15.87 8.25
CA ALA A 231 -8.32 -16.95 8.79
C ALA A 231 -8.33 -18.18 7.86
N LEU A 232 -8.49 -17.96 6.55
CA LEU A 232 -8.45 -19.04 5.54
C LEU A 232 -7.13 -19.80 5.58
N ALA A 233 -5.99 -19.08 5.63
CA ALA A 233 -4.67 -19.67 5.71
C ALA A 233 -4.47 -20.48 6.99
N LEU A 234 -4.84 -19.91 8.15
CA LEU A 234 -4.73 -20.58 9.44
C LEU A 234 -5.56 -21.86 9.48
N LEU A 235 -6.83 -21.81 9.04
CA LEU A 235 -7.72 -22.95 8.97
C LEU A 235 -7.25 -24.04 7.98
N ALA A 236 -6.49 -23.66 6.98
CA ALA A 236 -5.86 -24.60 6.03
C ALA A 236 -4.57 -25.22 6.57
N GLY A 237 -4.06 -24.77 7.73
CA GLY A 237 -2.88 -25.31 8.39
C GLY A 237 -1.59 -24.46 8.16
N SER A 238 -1.69 -23.28 7.57
CA SER A 238 -0.54 -22.36 7.45
C SER A 238 -0.20 -21.75 8.80
N ARG A 239 1.10 -21.51 9.04
CA ARG A 239 1.56 -20.76 10.20
C ARG A 239 1.44 -19.27 9.94
N LEU A 240 1.03 -18.51 10.97
CA LEU A 240 1.03 -17.06 10.98
C LEU A 240 2.23 -16.58 11.78
N VAL A 241 2.80 -15.46 11.37
CA VAL A 241 3.99 -14.84 12.00
C VAL A 241 3.77 -13.35 12.19
N ASN A 242 4.29 -12.81 13.30
CA ASN A 242 4.27 -11.37 13.62
C ASN A 242 2.85 -10.77 13.70
N MET A 243 1.84 -11.55 14.09
CA MET A 243 0.45 -11.07 14.17
C MET A 243 0.22 -10.05 15.29
N GLU A 244 1.16 -9.89 16.21
CA GLU A 244 1.18 -8.87 17.26
C GLU A 244 1.55 -7.47 16.74
N PHE A 245 2.13 -7.35 15.54
CA PHE A 245 2.53 -6.07 14.99
C PHE A 245 1.40 -5.41 14.20
N VAL A 246 1.08 -4.18 14.61
CA VAL A 246 0.13 -3.30 13.91
C VAL A 246 0.83 -1.99 13.59
N GLN A 247 0.88 -1.62 12.32
CA GLN A 247 1.39 -0.30 11.93
C GLN A 247 0.27 0.75 12.04
N PHE A 248 0.48 1.74 12.90
CA PHE A 248 -0.37 2.93 12.93
C PHE A 248 0.14 3.96 11.92
N HIS A 249 -0.74 4.43 11.04
CA HIS A 249 -0.43 5.60 10.24
C HIS A 249 -0.48 6.83 11.12
N PRO A 250 0.59 7.65 11.23
CA PRO A 250 0.65 8.72 12.22
C PRO A 250 -0.31 9.89 11.93
N THR A 251 -0.69 10.09 10.68
CA THR A 251 -1.52 11.21 10.23
C THR A 251 -2.88 10.73 9.70
N GLY A 252 -3.71 10.19 10.58
CA GLY A 252 -5.15 9.99 10.34
C GLY A 252 -5.96 11.16 10.88
N MET A 253 -7.00 11.58 10.18
CA MET A 253 -7.90 12.66 10.64
C MET A 253 -8.58 12.26 11.94
N VAL A 254 -8.59 13.17 12.93
CA VAL A 254 -9.31 12.98 14.20
C VAL A 254 -10.55 13.86 14.30
N TRP A 255 -10.64 14.88 13.47
CA TRP A 255 -11.75 15.86 13.43
C TRP A 255 -11.90 16.44 12.02
N PRO A 256 -13.13 16.80 11.58
CA PRO A 256 -14.44 16.56 12.24
C PRO A 256 -14.85 15.07 12.24
N PRO A 257 -15.89 14.68 13.00
CA PRO A 257 -16.31 13.27 13.11
C PRO A 257 -16.60 12.59 11.78
N SER A 258 -17.10 13.32 10.78
CA SER A 258 -17.42 12.81 9.44
C SER A 258 -16.19 12.32 8.64
N VAL A 259 -15.00 12.78 8.98
CA VAL A 259 -13.74 12.42 8.32
C VAL A 259 -12.78 11.66 9.25
N LYS A 260 -13.23 11.33 10.47
CA LYS A 260 -12.40 10.60 11.43
C LYS A 260 -11.94 9.26 10.88
N GLY A 261 -10.63 9.04 10.88
CA GLY A 261 -9.99 7.85 10.33
C GLY A 261 -9.59 7.95 8.86
N ILE A 262 -9.97 9.03 8.15
CA ILE A 262 -9.47 9.27 6.79
C ILE A 262 -7.96 9.50 6.85
N LEU A 263 -7.24 8.89 5.91
CA LEU A 263 -5.81 9.03 5.76
C LEU A 263 -5.46 10.45 5.32
N VAL A 264 -4.50 11.08 6.01
CA VAL A 264 -3.76 12.21 5.47
C VAL A 264 -2.42 11.68 4.98
N THR A 265 -2.19 11.74 3.68
CA THR A 265 -1.01 11.14 3.04
C THR A 265 0.30 11.62 3.68
N GLU A 266 1.25 10.74 3.79
CA GLU A 266 2.60 11.10 4.26
C GLU A 266 3.30 12.10 3.35
N SER A 267 2.85 12.23 2.10
CA SER A 267 3.33 13.23 1.16
C SER A 267 3.20 14.65 1.71
N VAL A 268 2.18 14.94 2.52
CA VAL A 268 2.02 16.26 3.17
C VAL A 268 3.25 16.60 4.02
N ARG A 269 3.77 15.62 4.80
CA ARG A 269 5.00 15.80 5.58
C ARG A 269 6.24 15.83 4.68
N GLY A 270 6.25 15.01 3.64
CA GLY A 270 7.30 14.98 2.62
C GLY A 270 7.44 16.29 1.85
N ASP A 271 6.34 16.98 1.63
CA ASP A 271 6.27 18.27 0.93
C ASP A 271 6.43 19.50 1.86
N GLY A 272 6.69 19.31 3.15
CA GLY A 272 7.03 20.38 4.08
C GLY A 272 6.04 20.58 5.23
N GLY A 273 4.97 19.78 5.34
CA GLY A 273 4.04 19.83 6.46
C GLY A 273 4.71 19.49 7.79
N VAL A 274 4.43 20.29 8.82
CA VAL A 274 5.02 20.16 10.16
C VAL A 274 3.98 19.78 11.21
N LEU A 275 4.41 19.07 12.25
CA LEU A 275 3.54 18.65 13.34
C LEU A 275 3.65 19.62 14.52
N ARG A 276 2.51 20.22 14.90
CA ARG A 276 2.41 21.17 16.02
C ARG A 276 1.43 20.67 17.08
N ASN A 277 1.79 20.81 18.33
CA ASN A 277 0.91 20.53 19.47
C ASN A 277 -0.09 21.67 19.70
N SER A 278 -0.94 21.56 20.74
CA SER A 278 -1.94 22.57 21.09
C SER A 278 -1.36 23.93 21.52
N GLU A 279 -0.07 23.95 21.91
CA GLU A 279 0.68 25.17 22.26
C GLU A 279 1.33 25.83 21.03
N GLY A 280 1.11 25.27 19.82
CA GLY A 280 1.72 25.74 18.57
C GLY A 280 3.19 25.30 18.38
N ARG A 281 3.76 24.53 19.30
CA ARG A 281 5.15 24.09 19.24
C ARG A 281 5.31 22.97 18.21
N ARG A 282 6.33 23.06 17.37
CA ARG A 282 6.81 22.01 16.50
C ARG A 282 7.61 21.00 17.34
N PHE A 283 6.96 19.92 17.79
CA PHE A 283 7.44 19.09 18.90
C PHE A 283 8.37 17.95 18.47
N MET A 284 8.41 17.58 17.21
CA MET A 284 9.12 16.38 16.75
C MET A 284 10.62 16.35 17.09
N PHE A 285 11.28 17.50 17.20
CA PHE A 285 12.69 17.60 17.59
C PHE A 285 12.99 17.01 18.99
N SER A 286 12.01 17.01 19.89
CA SER A 286 12.13 16.44 21.22
C SER A 286 12.01 14.91 21.24
N TYR A 287 11.64 14.28 20.13
CA TYR A 287 11.35 12.85 20.02
C TYR A 287 12.28 12.10 19.07
N VAL A 288 13.34 12.74 18.58
CA VAL A 288 14.32 12.07 17.72
C VAL A 288 15.12 11.06 18.56
N PRO A 289 15.00 9.74 18.29
CA PRO A 289 15.78 8.74 18.99
C PRO A 289 17.29 8.93 18.76
N GLU A 290 18.12 8.57 19.74
CA GLU A 290 19.58 8.69 19.68
C GLU A 290 20.17 8.09 18.40
N VAL A 291 19.69 6.91 18.03
CA VAL A 291 20.14 6.18 16.82
C VAL A 291 19.91 6.95 15.51
N PHE A 292 19.03 7.93 15.52
CA PHE A 292 18.70 8.73 14.34
C PHE A 292 19.25 10.17 14.39
N ARG A 293 19.83 10.63 15.51
CA ARG A 293 20.26 12.03 15.70
C ARG A 293 21.20 12.55 14.61
N SER A 294 22.12 11.72 14.15
CA SER A 294 23.04 12.12 13.08
C SER A 294 22.38 12.37 11.72
N GLN A 295 21.16 11.87 11.51
CA GLN A 295 20.45 11.93 10.22
C GLN A 295 19.35 13.00 10.20
N TYR A 296 18.90 13.46 11.38
CA TYR A 296 17.76 14.38 11.50
C TYR A 296 18.18 15.71 12.11
N ALA A 297 17.53 16.77 11.63
CA ALA A 297 17.79 18.14 12.06
C ALA A 297 17.52 18.34 13.56
N GLU A 298 18.32 19.19 14.18
CA GLU A 298 18.16 19.58 15.59
C GLU A 298 17.41 20.90 15.76
N THR A 299 17.33 21.70 14.71
CA THR A 299 16.65 23.01 14.72
C THR A 299 15.62 23.13 13.60
N GLU A 300 14.63 24.00 13.80
CA GLU A 300 13.62 24.30 12.78
C GLU A 300 14.26 24.85 11.50
N ASP A 301 15.22 25.78 11.64
CA ASP A 301 15.92 26.38 10.49
C ASP A 301 16.70 25.36 9.65
N GLU A 302 17.36 24.40 10.28
CA GLU A 302 18.04 23.32 9.57
C GLU A 302 17.05 22.42 8.82
N ALA A 303 15.98 22.01 9.52
CA ALA A 303 14.93 21.20 8.94
C ALA A 303 14.25 21.89 7.73
N ASP A 304 14.07 23.19 7.81
CA ASP A 304 13.43 23.98 6.76
C ASP A 304 14.34 24.15 5.53
N ARG A 305 15.63 24.35 5.75
CA ARG A 305 16.60 24.41 4.64
C ARG A 305 16.78 23.08 3.92
N TRP A 306 16.53 21.96 4.57
CA TRP A 306 16.64 20.65 3.92
C TRP A 306 15.79 20.53 2.64
N TYR A 307 14.62 21.17 2.58
CA TYR A 307 13.76 21.10 1.40
C TYR A 307 14.34 21.79 0.15
N THR A 308 15.28 22.71 0.32
CA THR A 308 15.98 23.43 -0.77
C THR A 308 17.42 22.98 -0.95
N ASP A 309 18.05 22.47 0.12
CA ASP A 309 19.44 22.04 0.13
C ASP A 309 19.61 20.77 1.00
N PRO A 310 19.16 19.61 0.50
CA PRO A 310 19.23 18.36 1.24
C PRO A 310 20.64 17.76 1.37
N GLU A 311 21.62 18.30 0.62
CA GLU A 311 23.01 17.81 0.71
C GLU A 311 23.74 18.36 1.92
N HIS A 312 23.41 19.58 2.37
CA HIS A 312 24.10 20.27 3.47
C HIS A 312 23.24 20.40 4.75
N ASN A 313 22.03 19.87 4.75
CA ASN A 313 21.14 19.93 5.91
C ASN A 313 20.59 18.56 6.24
N ARG A 314 20.36 18.29 7.55
CA ARG A 314 19.74 17.03 7.99
C ARG A 314 18.22 17.06 7.82
N ARG A 315 17.64 15.88 7.69
CA ARG A 315 16.20 15.70 7.40
C ARG A 315 15.31 16.25 8.52
N PRO A 316 14.10 16.76 8.17
CA PRO A 316 13.09 17.13 9.16
C PRO A 316 12.66 15.92 10.01
N PRO A 317 12.50 16.06 11.35
CA PRO A 317 12.05 14.98 12.22
C PRO A 317 10.64 14.45 11.91
N GLU A 318 9.82 15.20 11.20
CA GLU A 318 8.52 14.75 10.68
C GLU A 318 8.65 13.59 9.69
N LEU A 319 9.83 13.35 9.14
CA LEU A 319 10.15 12.24 8.22
C LEU A 319 10.82 11.04 8.93
N LEU A 320 10.76 10.99 10.26
CA LEU A 320 11.10 9.79 11.02
C LEU A 320 10.21 8.60 10.60
N PRO A 321 10.62 7.35 10.86
CA PRO A 321 9.78 6.18 10.68
C PRO A 321 8.40 6.35 11.34
N ARG A 322 7.36 5.76 10.73
CA ARG A 322 5.95 5.97 11.13
C ARG A 322 5.69 5.65 12.59
N ASP A 323 6.32 4.62 13.12
CA ASP A 323 6.19 4.22 14.53
C ASP A 323 6.74 5.28 15.48
N GLU A 324 7.86 5.95 15.12
CA GLU A 324 8.43 7.03 15.93
C GLU A 324 7.50 8.26 15.92
N VAL A 325 6.99 8.64 14.74
CA VAL A 325 6.05 9.77 14.63
C VAL A 325 4.75 9.48 15.38
N ALA A 326 4.19 8.27 15.25
CA ALA A 326 2.97 7.89 15.96
C ALA A 326 3.16 7.90 17.49
N ARG A 327 4.30 7.42 17.99
CA ARG A 327 4.63 7.48 19.42
C ARG A 327 4.80 8.92 19.91
N ALA A 328 5.44 9.78 19.13
CA ALA A 328 5.61 11.19 19.47
C ALA A 328 4.27 11.90 19.61
N ILE A 329 3.37 11.73 18.61
CA ILE A 329 2.01 12.27 18.65
C ILE A 329 1.25 11.77 19.89
N ASN A 330 1.28 10.45 20.15
CA ASN A 330 0.59 9.87 21.29
C ASN A 330 1.17 10.39 22.64
N SER A 331 2.46 10.65 22.70
CA SER A 331 3.11 11.24 23.90
C SER A 331 2.66 12.67 24.14
N GLU A 332 2.54 13.50 23.09
CA GLU A 332 2.00 14.85 23.20
C GLU A 332 0.54 14.85 23.68
N VAL A 333 -0.30 13.99 23.10
CA VAL A 333 -1.70 13.83 23.49
C VAL A 333 -1.82 13.40 24.96
N LYS A 334 -1.06 12.38 25.39
CA LYS A 334 -1.07 11.89 26.78
C LYS A 334 -0.54 12.91 27.78
N ALA A 335 0.36 13.79 27.36
CA ALA A 335 0.90 14.86 28.19
C ALA A 335 -0.03 16.10 28.27
N GLY A 336 -1.24 16.01 27.68
CA GLY A 336 -2.23 17.11 27.70
C GLY A 336 -1.92 18.22 26.68
N ARG A 337 -0.95 18.05 25.81
CA ARG A 337 -0.60 18.99 24.75
C ARG A 337 -1.19 18.62 23.38
N GLY A 338 -2.11 17.67 23.36
CA GLY A 338 -2.94 17.39 22.19
C GLY A 338 -4.06 18.40 21.99
N THR A 339 -4.72 18.35 20.84
CA THR A 339 -5.94 19.10 20.59
C THR A 339 -7.12 18.53 21.41
N ALA A 340 -8.22 19.30 21.54
CA ALA A 340 -9.44 18.82 22.20
C ALA A 340 -10.04 17.55 21.58
N HIS A 341 -9.61 17.19 20.37
CA HIS A 341 -10.10 16.03 19.62
C HIS A 341 -9.15 14.81 19.69
N GLY A 342 -8.11 14.85 20.53
CA GLY A 342 -7.20 13.74 20.76
C GLY A 342 -6.15 13.54 19.66
N GLY A 343 -5.72 14.61 19.01
CA GLY A 343 -4.66 14.61 17.99
C GLY A 343 -3.74 15.80 18.12
N VAL A 344 -3.00 16.08 17.05
CA VAL A 344 -2.13 17.27 16.90
C VAL A 344 -2.45 17.97 15.58
N PHE A 345 -1.92 19.16 15.35
CA PHE A 345 -2.05 19.84 14.06
C PHE A 345 -0.99 19.36 13.08
N LEU A 346 -1.40 19.10 11.85
CA LEU A 346 -0.52 18.96 10.71
C LEU A 346 -0.63 20.25 9.88
N ASP A 347 0.35 21.11 10.06
CA ASP A 347 0.37 22.44 9.45
C ASP A 347 1.15 22.39 8.13
N VAL A 348 0.46 22.55 7.03
CA VAL A 348 1.02 22.69 5.68
C VAL A 348 0.82 24.11 5.15
N SER A 349 -0.19 24.83 5.64
CA SER A 349 -0.60 26.14 5.12
C SER A 349 0.38 27.25 5.46
N SER A 350 1.12 27.15 6.56
CA SER A 350 2.22 28.07 6.88
C SER A 350 3.48 27.84 6.03
N ARG A 351 3.53 26.72 5.29
CA ARG A 351 4.73 26.24 4.57
C ARG A 351 4.60 26.36 3.05
N LEU A 352 3.41 26.13 2.51
CA LEU A 352 3.14 26.09 1.08
C LEU A 352 1.99 27.04 0.73
N SER A 353 2.07 27.69 -0.42
CA SER A 353 0.96 28.49 -0.94
C SER A 353 -0.24 27.61 -1.31
N ALA A 354 -1.44 28.18 -1.27
CA ALA A 354 -2.67 27.47 -1.65
C ALA A 354 -2.60 26.90 -3.07
N GLU A 355 -1.91 27.56 -4.00
CA GLU A 355 -1.71 27.07 -5.37
C GLU A 355 -0.86 25.79 -5.39
N VAL A 356 0.25 25.80 -4.65
CA VAL A 356 1.16 24.64 -4.54
C VAL A 356 0.46 23.47 -3.89
N ILE A 357 -0.35 23.72 -2.82
CA ILE A 357 -1.12 22.68 -2.15
C ILE A 357 -2.11 22.03 -3.13
N ARG A 358 -2.92 22.83 -3.84
CA ARG A 358 -3.90 22.29 -4.81
C ARG A 358 -3.24 21.49 -5.94
N ARG A 359 -2.04 21.89 -6.37
CA ARG A 359 -1.31 21.19 -7.43
C ARG A 359 -0.71 19.87 -6.96
N LYS A 360 -0.08 19.85 -5.77
CA LYS A 360 0.64 18.69 -5.26
C LYS A 360 -0.24 17.68 -4.51
N LEU A 361 -1.32 18.16 -3.92
CA LEU A 361 -2.19 17.41 -3.01
C LEU A 361 -3.67 17.62 -3.41
N PRO A 362 -4.05 17.25 -4.65
CA PRO A 362 -5.38 17.55 -5.19
C PRO A 362 -6.52 16.82 -4.47
N SER A 363 -6.23 15.79 -3.66
CA SER A 363 -7.22 15.04 -2.88
C SER A 363 -7.39 15.55 -1.44
N MET A 364 -6.56 16.53 -1.02
CA MET A 364 -6.53 17.09 0.35
C MET A 364 -7.35 18.37 0.49
#